data_4f1f3f3bdc46c9925c965578736808ce
#
_entry.id   4f1f3f3bdc46c9925c965578736808ce
#
_cell.length_a   1.000
_cell.length_b   1.000
_cell.length_c   1.000
_cell.angle_alpha   90.00
_cell.angle_beta   90.00
_cell.angle_gamma   90.00
#
_symmetry.space_group_name_H-M   'P 1'
#
loop_
_entity.id
_entity.type
_entity.pdbx_description
1 polymer ?
#
loop_
_entity_poly.entity_id
_entity_poly.type
_entity_poly.pdbx_seq_one_letter_code
_entity_poly.pdbx_strand_id
1 'polypeptide(L)'
;YRAITDRIALKRAENDNLVNTTDMIFFKMFLEEKPDATISFTDVVQLMGGGTPKTEEESFWNGDVLFFTPKDVSHSPFCISTEKHLTTDGLNNCSSRLYPPFTTFVTCRGTVGNLSMAGVSMAMNQSCYALKGKNDFPPLFIYSFTRYVIATMKKKASGAVFSALVTRDFEMEKVFEPNFGNAILFQKRVEPPFSQILANTNEIQQLSKLQNALLSRLSSR
;
A
#
# COMPACT_ATOMS: atom_id res chain seq x y z
N TYR A 1 21.28 4.39 -22.34
CA TYR A 1 20.17 3.48 -22.06
C TYR A 1 20.54 2.48 -20.95
N ARG A 2 21.63 1.70 -21.09
CA ARG A 2 22.06 0.69 -20.11
C ARG A 2 22.21 1.28 -18.70
N ALA A 3 22.88 2.42 -18.55
CA ALA A 3 23.08 3.06 -17.25
C ALA A 3 21.73 3.40 -16.53
N ILE A 4 20.68 3.78 -17.28
CA ILE A 4 19.36 4.03 -16.69
C ILE A 4 18.74 2.72 -16.19
N THR A 5 18.82 1.66 -17.00
CA THR A 5 18.30 0.33 -16.63
C THR A 5 19.00 -0.21 -15.39
N ASP A 6 20.34 -0.12 -15.35
CA ASP A 6 21.16 -0.58 -14.21
C ASP A 6 20.83 0.23 -12.93
N ARG A 7 20.62 1.54 -13.06
CA ARG A 7 20.22 2.41 -11.94
C ARG A 7 18.84 2.05 -11.40
N ILE A 8 17.86 1.78 -12.26
CA ILE A 8 16.52 1.33 -11.85
C ILE A 8 16.61 -0.01 -11.11
N ALA A 9 17.38 -0.97 -11.62
CA ALA A 9 17.57 -2.26 -11.00
C ALA A 9 18.24 -2.14 -9.60
N LEU A 10 19.26 -1.31 -9.48
CA LEU A 10 19.93 -1.02 -8.21
C LEU A 10 18.95 -0.43 -7.18
N LYS A 11 18.13 0.55 -7.59
CA LYS A 11 17.16 1.19 -6.69
C LYS A 11 16.05 0.23 -6.24
N ARG A 12 15.65 -0.71 -7.08
CA ARG A 12 14.71 -1.78 -6.70
C ARG A 12 15.33 -2.72 -5.67
N ALA A 13 16.55 -3.18 -5.89
CA ALA A 13 17.27 -4.04 -4.95
C ALA A 13 17.52 -3.34 -3.60
N GLU A 14 17.83 -2.04 -3.61
CA GLU A 14 17.94 -1.24 -2.40
C GLU A 14 16.60 -1.20 -1.63
N ASN A 15 15.48 -0.97 -2.33
CA ASN A 15 14.16 -0.99 -1.72
C ASN A 15 13.82 -2.34 -1.09
N ASP A 16 14.13 -3.45 -1.76
CA ASP A 16 13.90 -4.80 -1.23
C ASP A 16 14.68 -5.03 0.07
N ASN A 17 15.94 -4.62 0.12
CA ASN A 17 16.76 -4.71 1.32
C ASN A 17 16.22 -3.85 2.46
N LEU A 18 15.76 -2.64 2.17
CA LEU A 18 15.13 -1.75 3.16
C LEU A 18 13.83 -2.34 3.70
N VAL A 19 12.97 -2.90 2.83
CA VAL A 19 11.74 -3.59 3.25
C VAL A 19 12.05 -4.78 4.15
N ASN A 20 13.01 -5.63 3.75
CA ASN A 20 13.44 -6.77 4.57
C ASN A 20 13.95 -6.31 5.94
N THR A 21 14.69 -5.21 5.98
CA THR A 21 15.19 -4.63 7.24
C THR A 21 14.02 -4.19 8.12
N THR A 22 13.00 -3.51 7.57
CA THR A 22 11.83 -3.11 8.35
C THR A 22 11.03 -4.30 8.85
N ASP A 23 10.90 -5.38 8.05
CA ASP A 23 10.25 -6.62 8.45
C ASP A 23 11.01 -7.31 9.61
N MET A 24 12.35 -7.32 9.58
CA MET A 24 13.18 -7.87 10.68
C MET A 24 13.02 -7.05 11.97
N ILE A 25 12.96 -5.71 11.86
CA ILE A 25 12.70 -4.84 13.03
C ILE A 25 11.31 -5.14 13.60
N PHE A 26 10.29 -5.28 12.74
CA PHE A 26 8.94 -5.64 13.16
C PHE A 26 8.92 -7.00 13.87
N PHE A 27 9.53 -8.01 13.27
CA PHE A 27 9.62 -9.34 13.85
C PHE A 27 10.25 -9.30 15.24
N LYS A 28 11.41 -8.65 15.37
CA LYS A 28 12.15 -8.56 16.64
C LYS A 28 11.36 -7.82 17.72
N MET A 29 10.63 -6.75 17.35
CA MET A 29 9.91 -5.93 18.33
C MET A 29 8.57 -6.50 18.77
N PHE A 30 7.92 -7.35 17.94
CA PHE A 30 6.53 -7.75 18.17
C PHE A 30 6.28 -9.26 18.07
N LEU A 31 7.17 -10.04 17.44
CA LEU A 31 6.90 -11.45 17.14
C LEU A 31 7.93 -12.43 17.73
N GLU A 32 9.08 -11.94 18.19
CA GLU A 32 10.17 -12.79 18.69
C GLU A 32 9.72 -13.64 19.87
N GLU A 33 8.92 -13.06 20.78
CA GLU A 33 8.37 -13.73 21.97
C GLU A 33 7.10 -14.54 21.68
N LYS A 34 6.69 -14.66 20.41
CA LYS A 34 5.50 -15.40 19.95
C LYS A 34 4.24 -15.04 20.75
N PRO A 35 3.82 -13.77 20.76
CA PRO A 35 2.68 -13.33 21.56
C PRO A 35 1.38 -14.03 21.13
N ASP A 36 0.49 -14.27 22.09
CA ASP A 36 -0.82 -14.86 21.82
C ASP A 36 -1.74 -13.93 21.03
N ALA A 37 -2.52 -14.52 20.12
CA ALA A 37 -3.51 -13.80 19.33
C ALA A 37 -4.83 -13.68 20.11
N THR A 38 -5.04 -12.57 20.79
CA THR A 38 -6.12 -12.37 21.77
C THR A 38 -7.23 -11.45 21.32
N ILE A 39 -6.90 -10.42 20.53
CA ILE A 39 -7.85 -9.38 20.09
C ILE A 39 -8.16 -9.52 18.60
N SER A 40 -9.19 -8.83 18.13
CA SER A 40 -9.49 -8.74 16.69
C SER A 40 -8.53 -7.76 16.01
N PHE A 41 -8.15 -8.03 14.75
CA PHE A 41 -7.41 -7.07 13.94
C PHE A 41 -8.13 -5.70 13.86
N THR A 42 -9.46 -5.73 13.80
CA THR A 42 -10.27 -4.51 13.75
C THR A 42 -10.35 -3.76 15.08
N ASP A 43 -9.84 -4.29 16.18
CA ASP A 43 -9.69 -3.53 17.43
C ASP A 43 -8.54 -2.52 17.32
N VAL A 44 -7.53 -2.81 16.50
CA VAL A 44 -6.35 -1.95 16.23
C VAL A 44 -6.51 -1.11 14.96
N VAL A 45 -7.19 -1.65 13.94
CA VAL A 45 -7.25 -1.06 12.60
C VAL A 45 -8.69 -0.77 12.18
N GLN A 46 -8.93 0.45 11.71
CA GLN A 46 -10.17 0.85 11.07
C GLN A 46 -10.08 0.58 9.57
N LEU A 47 -11.07 -0.14 9.03
CA LEU A 47 -11.24 -0.34 7.59
C LEU A 47 -12.16 0.72 7.02
N MET A 48 -11.77 1.29 5.90
CA MET A 48 -12.56 2.29 5.15
C MET A 48 -12.71 1.81 3.72
N GLY A 49 -13.95 1.72 3.23
CA GLY A 49 -14.24 1.33 1.86
C GLY A 49 -13.91 2.43 0.84
N GLY A 50 -13.70 2.02 -0.40
CA GLY A 50 -13.63 2.91 -1.55
C GLY A 50 -14.92 2.90 -2.38
N GLY A 51 -14.90 3.64 -3.47
CA GLY A 51 -16.01 3.71 -4.42
C GLY A 51 -15.55 4.14 -5.79
N THR A 52 -16.35 3.85 -6.80
CA THR A 52 -16.09 4.25 -8.18
C THR A 52 -17.27 5.10 -8.65
N PRO A 53 -17.04 6.30 -9.21
CA PRO A 53 -18.11 7.08 -9.82
C PRO A 53 -18.62 6.37 -11.08
N LYS A 54 -19.73 6.87 -11.64
CA LYS A 54 -20.27 6.32 -12.88
C LYS A 54 -19.21 6.36 -13.98
N THR A 55 -18.93 5.19 -14.58
CA THR A 55 -17.87 5.04 -15.57
C THR A 55 -18.22 5.68 -16.90
N GLU A 56 -19.52 5.79 -17.20
CA GLU A 56 -20.07 6.38 -18.43
C GLU A 56 -20.06 7.92 -18.40
N GLU A 57 -19.84 8.53 -17.22
CA GLU A 57 -19.81 9.99 -17.06
C GLU A 57 -18.38 10.50 -17.23
N GLU A 58 -18.04 10.92 -18.43
CA GLU A 58 -16.69 11.37 -18.79
C GLU A 58 -16.20 12.54 -17.95
N SER A 59 -17.09 13.42 -17.48
CA SER A 59 -16.78 14.57 -16.62
C SER A 59 -16.19 14.19 -15.26
N PHE A 60 -16.33 12.94 -14.83
CA PHE A 60 -15.80 12.43 -13.57
C PHE A 60 -14.35 11.94 -13.67
N TRP A 61 -13.82 11.82 -14.88
CA TRP A 61 -12.53 11.17 -15.14
C TRP A 61 -11.48 12.14 -15.70
N ASN A 62 -10.22 11.68 -15.71
CA ASN A 62 -9.06 12.37 -16.30
C ASN A 62 -8.74 13.73 -15.64
N GLY A 63 -9.10 13.92 -14.36
CA GLY A 63 -8.69 15.08 -13.56
C GLY A 63 -7.38 14.87 -12.81
N ASP A 64 -7.20 15.60 -11.71
CA ASP A 64 -5.95 15.63 -10.94
C ASP A 64 -5.94 14.69 -9.72
N VAL A 65 -7.06 14.07 -9.37
CA VAL A 65 -7.16 13.17 -8.22
C VAL A 65 -6.75 11.76 -8.64
N LEU A 66 -5.61 11.28 -8.13
CA LEU A 66 -5.18 9.90 -8.36
C LEU A 66 -6.21 8.91 -7.82
N PHE A 67 -6.51 7.88 -8.60
CA PHE A 67 -7.54 6.88 -8.30
C PHE A 67 -6.96 5.47 -8.26
N PHE A 68 -6.61 5.03 -7.05
CA PHE A 68 -5.98 3.74 -6.80
C PHE A 68 -6.94 2.57 -7.06
N THR A 69 -6.43 1.58 -7.77
CA THR A 69 -7.09 0.30 -8.07
C THR A 69 -6.12 -0.86 -7.81
N PRO A 70 -6.57 -2.13 -7.76
CA PRO A 70 -5.67 -3.27 -7.63
C PRO A 70 -4.57 -3.37 -8.69
N LYS A 71 -4.75 -2.74 -9.85
CA LYS A 71 -3.74 -2.70 -10.93
C LYS A 71 -2.55 -1.80 -10.62
N ASP A 72 -2.74 -0.82 -9.73
CA ASP A 72 -1.72 0.16 -9.37
C ASP A 72 -0.76 -0.34 -8.28
N VAL A 73 -1.01 -1.54 -7.74
CA VAL A 73 -0.07 -2.19 -6.83
C VAL A 73 1.20 -2.55 -7.59
N SER A 74 2.32 -2.05 -7.12
CA SER A 74 3.64 -2.28 -7.69
C SER A 74 4.53 -3.11 -6.77
N HIS A 75 5.77 -3.33 -7.20
CA HIS A 75 6.78 -3.96 -6.35
C HIS A 75 7.21 -3.06 -5.16
N SER A 76 7.08 -1.74 -5.32
CA SER A 76 7.32 -0.79 -4.22
C SER A 76 6.20 -0.84 -3.17
N PRO A 77 6.50 -0.69 -1.89
CA PRO A 77 5.50 -0.43 -0.87
C PRO A 77 4.63 0.81 -1.13
N PHE A 78 5.12 1.77 -1.90
CA PHE A 78 4.40 3.01 -2.20
C PHE A 78 3.81 3.04 -3.60
N CYS A 79 2.55 3.49 -3.70
CA CYS A 79 1.93 3.96 -4.92
C CYS A 79 2.05 5.49 -4.99
N ILE A 80 2.70 6.00 -6.04
CA ILE A 80 2.93 7.44 -6.29
C ILE A 80 2.24 7.95 -7.55
N SER A 81 1.64 7.05 -8.33
CA SER A 81 0.88 7.37 -9.53
C SER A 81 -0.10 6.24 -9.83
N THR A 82 -1.18 6.54 -10.51
CA THR A 82 -2.25 5.60 -10.86
C THR A 82 -2.54 5.67 -12.35
N GLU A 83 -3.10 4.58 -12.91
CA GLU A 83 -3.56 4.54 -14.31
C GLU A 83 -4.74 5.49 -14.51
N LYS A 84 -5.65 5.55 -13.54
CA LYS A 84 -6.89 6.34 -13.60
C LYS A 84 -6.83 7.53 -12.66
N HIS A 85 -7.49 8.61 -13.10
CA HIS A 85 -7.62 9.83 -12.32
C HIS A 85 -9.09 10.25 -12.28
N LEU A 86 -9.51 10.86 -11.18
CA LEU A 86 -10.80 11.48 -11.04
C LEU A 86 -10.69 13.01 -11.12
N THR A 87 -11.76 13.65 -11.56
CA THR A 87 -11.98 15.07 -11.29
C THR A 87 -12.46 15.25 -9.84
N THR A 88 -12.48 16.47 -9.34
CA THR A 88 -13.10 16.79 -8.04
C THR A 88 -14.57 16.38 -8.02
N ASP A 89 -15.29 16.58 -9.12
CA ASP A 89 -16.70 16.17 -9.26
C ASP A 89 -16.81 14.63 -9.22
N GLY A 90 -15.93 13.89 -9.89
CA GLY A 90 -15.88 12.44 -9.83
C GLY A 90 -15.65 11.92 -8.41
N LEU A 91 -14.77 12.56 -7.65
CA LEU A 91 -14.55 12.23 -6.23
C LEU A 91 -15.79 12.49 -5.38
N ASN A 92 -16.47 13.63 -5.59
CA ASN A 92 -17.68 14.01 -4.85
C ASN A 92 -18.89 13.13 -5.19
N ASN A 93 -18.89 12.50 -6.36
CA ASN A 93 -19.98 11.63 -6.85
C ASN A 93 -19.72 10.13 -6.65
N CYS A 94 -18.82 9.75 -5.74
CA CYS A 94 -18.62 8.37 -5.34
C CYS A 94 -18.45 8.24 -3.82
N SER A 95 -18.47 6.99 -3.32
CA SER A 95 -18.28 6.71 -1.89
C SER A 95 -16.81 6.69 -1.47
N SER A 96 -15.88 6.99 -2.36
CA SER A 96 -14.47 7.17 -2.01
C SER A 96 -14.23 8.54 -1.38
N ARG A 97 -13.04 8.71 -0.86
CA ARG A 97 -12.54 9.98 -0.30
C ARG A 97 -11.07 10.15 -0.65
N LEU A 98 -10.55 11.35 -0.48
CA LEU A 98 -9.13 11.60 -0.61
C LEU A 98 -8.42 11.11 0.65
N TYR A 99 -7.60 10.07 0.51
CA TYR A 99 -6.78 9.51 1.58
C TYR A 99 -5.42 10.20 1.60
N PRO A 100 -4.89 10.59 2.78
CA PRO A 100 -3.60 11.25 2.89
C PRO A 100 -2.43 10.29 2.58
N PRO A 101 -1.22 10.83 2.35
CA PRO A 101 0.00 10.03 2.26
C PRO A 101 0.16 9.10 3.48
N PHE A 102 0.83 7.97 3.27
CA PHE A 102 1.02 6.88 4.23
C PHE A 102 -0.25 6.11 4.63
N THR A 103 -1.40 6.39 4.03
CA THR A 103 -2.55 5.49 4.16
C THR A 103 -2.23 4.15 3.51
N THR A 104 -2.42 3.06 4.26
CA THR A 104 -2.26 1.69 3.74
C THR A 104 -3.52 1.28 2.98
N PHE A 105 -3.35 0.78 1.76
CA PHE A 105 -4.40 0.12 0.98
C PHE A 105 -4.17 -1.38 0.93
N VAL A 106 -5.24 -2.15 1.05
CA VAL A 106 -5.25 -3.60 0.83
C VAL A 106 -6.23 -3.94 -0.28
N THR A 107 -5.80 -4.74 -1.25
CA THR A 107 -6.67 -5.21 -2.33
C THR A 107 -7.54 -6.37 -1.86
N CYS A 108 -8.84 -6.26 -2.09
CA CYS A 108 -9.84 -7.21 -1.61
C CYS A 108 -10.42 -8.08 -2.71
N ARG A 109 -10.22 -7.71 -3.97
CA ARG A 109 -10.65 -8.44 -5.17
C ARG A 109 -9.56 -8.38 -6.24
N GLY A 110 -9.53 -9.37 -7.13
CA GLY A 110 -8.50 -9.50 -8.15
C GLY A 110 -7.20 -10.06 -7.55
N THR A 111 -6.22 -9.24 -7.25
CA THR A 111 -4.95 -9.62 -6.59
C THR A 111 -5.10 -9.56 -5.06
N VAL A 112 -5.93 -10.43 -4.48
CA VAL A 112 -6.35 -10.38 -3.08
C VAL A 112 -5.18 -10.38 -2.09
N GLY A 113 -5.22 -9.44 -1.13
CA GLY A 113 -4.24 -9.33 -0.05
C GLY A 113 -2.89 -8.76 -0.50
N ASN A 114 -2.85 -7.99 -1.58
CA ASN A 114 -1.72 -7.15 -1.88
C ASN A 114 -1.85 -5.81 -1.16
N LEU A 115 -0.72 -5.26 -0.76
CA LEU A 115 -0.65 -4.02 0.01
C LEU A 115 0.11 -2.94 -0.76
N SER A 116 -0.33 -1.71 -0.57
CA SER A 116 0.40 -0.51 -0.98
C SER A 116 0.12 0.63 -0.03
N MET A 117 1.05 1.55 0.12
CA MET A 117 0.82 2.82 0.83
C MET A 117 0.67 3.96 -0.17
N ALA A 118 -0.22 4.88 0.10
CA ALA A 118 -0.31 6.14 -0.63
C ALA A 118 0.99 6.94 -0.45
N GLY A 119 1.74 7.16 -1.51
CA GLY A 119 2.92 8.05 -1.48
C GLY A 119 2.56 9.53 -1.62
N VAL A 120 1.38 9.79 -2.17
CA VAL A 120 0.72 11.11 -2.28
C VAL A 120 -0.77 10.92 -1.99
N SER A 121 -1.52 12.02 -1.78
CA SER A 121 -2.97 11.91 -1.57
C SER A 121 -3.66 11.27 -2.77
N MET A 122 -4.53 10.28 -2.53
CA MET A 122 -5.27 9.58 -3.59
C MET A 122 -6.60 9.02 -3.11
N ALA A 123 -7.55 8.87 -4.03
CA ALA A 123 -8.78 8.13 -3.82
C ALA A 123 -8.59 6.65 -4.18
N MET A 124 -9.54 5.78 -3.89
CA MET A 124 -9.47 4.35 -4.28
C MET A 124 -10.83 3.79 -4.68
N ASN A 125 -10.80 2.72 -5.46
CA ASN A 125 -12.00 2.01 -5.89
C ASN A 125 -12.56 1.06 -4.80
N GLN A 126 -13.73 0.49 -5.04
CA GLN A 126 -14.44 -0.42 -4.14
C GLN A 126 -13.79 -1.81 -4.00
N SER A 127 -12.75 -2.11 -4.76
CA SER A 127 -12.02 -3.38 -4.66
C SER A 127 -10.88 -3.34 -3.65
N CYS A 128 -10.75 -2.24 -2.92
CA CYS A 128 -9.73 -2.01 -1.91
C CYS A 128 -10.35 -1.52 -0.60
N TYR A 129 -9.66 -1.76 0.51
CA TYR A 129 -9.86 -1.06 1.77
C TYR A 129 -8.67 -0.15 2.05
N ALA A 130 -8.95 1.06 2.57
CA ALA A 130 -7.97 1.90 3.21
C ALA A 130 -7.95 1.59 4.72
N LEU A 131 -6.77 1.54 5.29
CA LEU A 131 -6.53 1.15 6.66
C LEU A 131 -5.95 2.33 7.45
N LYS A 132 -6.55 2.61 8.60
CA LYS A 132 -6.10 3.62 9.54
C LYS A 132 -5.96 2.99 10.93
N GLY A 133 -4.91 3.34 11.66
CA GLY A 133 -4.78 2.96 13.07
C GLY A 133 -5.88 3.59 13.91
N LYS A 134 -6.53 2.80 14.76
CA LYS A 134 -7.36 3.28 15.85
C LYS A 134 -6.46 3.80 16.96
N ASN A 135 -6.99 4.66 17.82
CA ASN A 135 -6.26 5.21 18.97
C ASN A 135 -4.84 5.73 18.58
N ASP A 136 -4.75 6.37 17.40
CA ASP A 136 -3.53 6.99 16.87
C ASP A 136 -2.33 6.03 16.64
N PHE A 137 -2.58 4.73 16.48
CA PHE A 137 -1.53 3.82 16.02
C PHE A 137 -0.91 4.34 14.72
N PRO A 138 0.44 4.43 14.66
CA PRO A 138 1.12 5.16 13.58
C PRO A 138 1.11 4.39 12.24
N PRO A 139 1.12 5.10 11.10
CA PRO A 139 0.85 4.52 9.78
C PRO A 139 1.86 3.46 9.32
N LEU A 140 3.15 3.61 9.58
CA LEU A 140 4.15 2.60 9.18
C LEU A 140 4.04 1.33 10.03
N PHE A 141 3.62 1.47 11.31
CA PHE A 141 3.26 0.31 12.12
C PHE A 141 2.05 -0.40 11.51
N ILE A 142 0.97 0.32 11.17
CA ILE A 142 -0.24 -0.26 10.55
C ILE A 142 0.10 -0.99 9.25
N TYR A 143 0.97 -0.45 8.42
CA TYR A 143 1.43 -1.12 7.21
C TYR A 143 2.12 -2.45 7.51
N SER A 144 3.13 -2.45 8.38
CA SER A 144 3.91 -3.65 8.74
C SER A 144 3.05 -4.68 9.49
N PHE A 145 2.19 -4.22 10.40
CA PHE A 145 1.23 -5.06 11.10
C PHE A 145 0.25 -5.74 10.14
N THR A 146 -0.30 -4.98 9.18
CA THR A 146 -1.20 -5.54 8.16
C THR A 146 -0.47 -6.54 7.26
N ARG A 147 0.79 -6.29 6.88
CA ARG A 147 1.60 -7.26 6.13
C ARG A 147 1.71 -8.60 6.86
N TYR A 148 2.03 -8.54 8.15
CA TYR A 148 2.10 -9.74 8.99
C TYR A 148 0.74 -10.47 9.04
N VAL A 149 -0.35 -9.75 9.27
CA VAL A 149 -1.69 -10.32 9.37
C VAL A 149 -2.13 -10.97 8.05
N ILE A 150 -1.96 -10.29 6.92
CA ILE A 150 -2.30 -10.85 5.59
C ILE A 150 -1.44 -12.09 5.29
N ALA A 151 -0.15 -12.08 5.63
CA ALA A 151 0.72 -13.26 5.45
C ALA A 151 0.24 -14.45 6.31
N THR A 152 -0.22 -14.19 7.54
CA THR A 152 -0.79 -15.20 8.44
C THR A 152 -2.11 -15.74 7.91
N MET A 153 -3.02 -14.87 7.45
CA MET A 153 -4.28 -15.28 6.83
C MET A 153 -4.04 -16.17 5.59
N LYS A 154 -3.11 -15.77 4.71
CA LYS A 154 -2.73 -16.58 3.53
C LYS A 154 -2.19 -17.96 3.91
N LYS A 155 -1.38 -18.06 4.96
CA LYS A 155 -0.88 -19.35 5.47
C LYS A 155 -2.00 -20.24 6.04
N LYS A 156 -2.95 -19.67 6.78
CA LYS A 156 -4.10 -20.40 7.34
C LYS A 156 -5.03 -20.97 6.26
N ALA A 157 -5.16 -20.25 5.15
CA ALA A 157 -5.99 -20.68 4.01
C ALA A 157 -5.44 -21.92 3.28
N SER A 158 -4.21 -22.40 3.59
CA SER A 158 -3.58 -23.64 3.14
C SER A 158 -3.97 -24.13 1.74
N GLY A 159 -3.71 -23.27 0.71
CA GLY A 159 -3.96 -23.62 -0.68
C GLY A 159 -5.33 -23.21 -1.23
N ALA A 160 -6.27 -22.73 -0.41
CA ALA A 160 -7.45 -22.04 -0.91
C ALA A 160 -7.06 -20.62 -1.31
N VAL A 161 -7.21 -20.29 -2.58
CA VAL A 161 -7.05 -18.91 -3.06
C VAL A 161 -8.21 -18.09 -2.49
N PHE A 162 -7.93 -17.05 -1.72
CA PHE A 162 -8.97 -16.08 -1.38
C PHE A 162 -9.58 -15.51 -2.68
N SER A 163 -10.84 -15.80 -2.94
CA SER A 163 -11.56 -15.18 -4.05
C SER A 163 -11.85 -13.71 -3.77
N ALA A 164 -12.02 -13.34 -2.51
CA ALA A 164 -12.18 -11.98 -2.01
C ALA A 164 -11.83 -11.92 -0.52
N LEU A 165 -11.49 -10.73 -0.02
CA LEU A 165 -11.46 -10.37 1.40
C LEU A 165 -12.64 -9.45 1.68
N VAL A 166 -13.37 -9.73 2.75
CA VAL A 166 -14.47 -8.87 3.22
C VAL A 166 -14.21 -8.40 4.65
N THR A 167 -14.93 -7.40 5.10
CA THR A 167 -14.76 -6.83 6.46
C THR A 167 -14.79 -7.92 7.54
N ARG A 168 -15.69 -8.90 7.40
CA ARG A 168 -15.83 -10.01 8.35
C ARG A 168 -14.55 -10.84 8.51
N ASP A 169 -13.77 -11.02 7.44
CA ASP A 169 -12.51 -11.80 7.53
C ASP A 169 -11.51 -11.09 8.43
N PHE A 170 -11.45 -9.76 8.37
CA PHE A 170 -10.60 -8.95 9.25
C PHE A 170 -11.14 -8.90 10.70
N GLU A 171 -12.46 -8.88 10.90
CA GLU A 171 -13.09 -8.93 12.23
C GLU A 171 -12.85 -10.25 12.94
N MET A 172 -12.83 -11.35 12.19
CA MET A 172 -12.59 -12.69 12.73
C MET A 172 -11.11 -13.00 12.93
N GLU A 173 -10.21 -12.28 12.25
CA GLU A 173 -8.78 -12.53 12.38
C GLU A 173 -8.26 -12.07 13.73
N LYS A 174 -7.77 -13.04 14.52
CA LYS A 174 -7.17 -12.79 15.82
C LYS A 174 -5.70 -12.45 15.71
N VAL A 175 -5.28 -11.43 16.43
CA VAL A 175 -3.94 -10.89 16.43
C VAL A 175 -3.46 -10.65 17.87
N PHE A 176 -2.15 -10.51 18.05
CA PHE A 176 -1.61 -10.06 19.32
C PHE A 176 -2.02 -8.61 19.60
N GLU A 177 -2.15 -8.26 20.88
CA GLU A 177 -2.40 -6.90 21.32
C GLU A 177 -1.10 -6.08 21.25
N PRO A 178 -0.97 -5.12 20.32
CA PRO A 178 0.27 -4.37 20.18
C PRO A 178 0.37 -3.30 21.27
N ASN A 179 1.53 -3.23 21.93
CA ASN A 179 1.83 -2.12 22.82
C ASN A 179 2.00 -0.82 22.04
N PHE A 180 1.24 0.22 22.38
CA PHE A 180 1.24 1.50 21.69
C PHE A 180 2.62 2.19 21.74
N GLY A 181 3.30 2.16 22.89
CA GLY A 181 4.65 2.74 23.03
C GLY A 181 5.67 2.07 22.10
N ASN A 182 5.59 0.74 21.97
CA ASN A 182 6.44 -0.01 21.04
C ASN A 182 6.08 0.32 19.58
N ALA A 183 4.81 0.55 19.25
CA ALA A 183 4.41 0.96 17.91
C ALA A 183 4.95 2.34 17.53
N ILE A 184 4.96 3.31 18.46
CA ILE A 184 5.58 4.62 18.27
C ILE A 184 7.11 4.49 18.11
N LEU A 185 7.75 3.63 18.90
CA LEU A 185 9.19 3.40 18.80
C LEU A 185 9.54 2.72 17.45
N PHE A 186 8.72 1.76 17.02
CA PHE A 186 8.85 1.13 15.71
C PHE A 186 8.75 2.17 14.59
N GLN A 187 7.70 3.00 14.59
CA GLN A 187 7.52 4.09 13.62
C GLN A 187 8.79 4.92 13.46
N LYS A 188 9.38 5.39 14.56
CA LYS A 188 10.61 6.20 14.55
C LYS A 188 11.81 5.45 13.96
N ARG A 189 11.92 4.14 14.21
CA ARG A 189 13.03 3.31 13.69
C ARG A 189 12.93 3.05 12.21
N VAL A 190 11.70 2.89 11.68
CA VAL A 190 11.48 2.54 10.28
C VAL A 190 11.19 3.73 9.37
N GLU A 191 10.95 4.92 9.92
CA GLU A 191 10.72 6.14 9.14
C GLU A 191 11.87 6.46 8.17
N PRO A 192 13.17 6.40 8.54
CA PRO A 192 14.25 6.65 7.58
C PRO A 192 14.28 5.64 6.43
N PRO A 193 14.22 4.31 6.62
CA PRO A 193 14.15 3.37 5.52
C PRO A 193 12.90 3.57 4.65
N PHE A 194 11.71 3.84 5.20
CA PHE A 194 10.52 4.10 4.38
C PHE A 194 10.63 5.41 3.59
N SER A 195 11.22 6.45 4.17
CA SER A 195 11.51 7.70 3.46
C SER A 195 12.46 7.47 2.27
N GLN A 196 13.50 6.64 2.45
CA GLN A 196 14.42 6.27 1.37
C GLN A 196 13.72 5.45 0.28
N ILE A 197 12.84 4.50 0.66
CA ILE A 197 12.04 3.73 -0.30
C ILE A 197 11.15 4.67 -1.13
N LEU A 198 10.51 5.65 -0.51
CA LEU A 198 9.68 6.62 -1.22
C LEU A 198 10.52 7.48 -2.19
N ALA A 199 11.69 7.95 -1.76
CA ALA A 199 12.62 8.70 -2.60
C ALA A 199 13.10 7.86 -3.80
N ASN A 200 13.50 6.61 -3.56
CA ASN A 200 13.88 5.68 -4.62
C ASN A 200 12.72 5.39 -5.60
N THR A 201 11.49 5.27 -5.09
CA THR A 201 10.29 5.03 -5.92
C THR A 201 10.05 6.21 -6.86
N ASN A 202 10.20 7.45 -6.36
CA ASN A 202 10.13 8.66 -7.20
C ASN A 202 11.25 8.69 -8.25
N GLU A 203 12.49 8.36 -7.88
CA GLU A 203 13.63 8.31 -8.80
C GLU A 203 13.40 7.27 -9.90
N ILE A 204 12.93 6.06 -9.55
CA ILE A 204 12.60 4.99 -10.50
C ILE A 204 11.54 5.47 -11.50
N GLN A 205 10.50 6.17 -11.04
CA GLN A 205 9.47 6.71 -11.92
C GLN A 205 10.04 7.72 -12.92
N GLN A 206 10.89 8.64 -12.46
CA GLN A 206 11.54 9.65 -13.33
C GLN A 206 12.45 8.98 -14.35
N LEU A 207 13.28 8.03 -13.93
CA LEU A 207 14.17 7.27 -14.81
C LEU A 207 13.39 6.46 -15.85
N SER A 208 12.26 5.86 -15.47
CA SER A 208 11.39 5.11 -16.37
C SER A 208 10.75 6.03 -17.42
N LYS A 209 10.30 7.23 -17.03
CA LYS A 209 9.80 8.24 -17.98
C LYS A 209 10.88 8.67 -18.97
N LEU A 210 12.11 8.92 -18.48
CA LEU A 210 13.25 9.27 -19.34
C LEU A 210 13.60 8.13 -20.31
N GLN A 211 13.60 6.89 -19.83
CA GLN A 211 13.87 5.71 -20.64
C GLN A 211 12.86 5.58 -21.80
N ASN A 212 11.57 5.75 -21.50
CA ASN A 212 10.50 5.70 -22.51
C ASN A 212 10.62 6.83 -23.54
N ALA A 213 10.95 8.05 -23.10
CA ALA A 213 11.16 9.18 -24.00
C ALA A 213 12.36 8.97 -24.93
N LEU A 214 13.44 8.35 -24.44
CA LEU A 214 14.61 8.00 -25.28
C LEU A 214 14.27 6.92 -26.30
N LEU A 215 13.52 5.88 -25.91
CA LEU A 215 13.07 4.82 -26.82
C LEU A 215 12.17 5.37 -27.92
N SER A 216 11.20 6.21 -27.58
CA SER A 216 10.31 6.87 -28.54
C SER A 216 11.09 7.66 -29.59
N ARG A 217 12.13 8.42 -29.19
CA ARG A 217 12.98 9.17 -30.11
C ARG A 217 13.86 8.29 -31.01
N LEU A 218 14.26 7.12 -30.55
CA LEU A 218 15.07 6.18 -31.34
C LEU A 218 14.21 5.41 -32.34
N SER A 219 12.96 5.11 -32.02
CA SER A 219 12.01 4.40 -32.90
C SER A 219 11.36 5.30 -33.96
N SER A 220 11.46 6.64 -33.82
CA SER A 220 10.94 7.62 -34.79
C SER A 220 11.97 8.08 -35.82
N ARG A 221 13.15 7.49 -35.84
CA ARG A 221 14.21 7.64 -36.86
C ARG A 221 14.32 6.40 -37.72
#